data_7336f75dcae01b3dc5cd43d3b2a6759c
#
_entry.id   7336f75dcae01b3dc5cd43d3b2a6759c
#
_cell.length_a   1.000
_cell.length_b   1.000
_cell.length_c   1.000
_cell.angle_alpha   90.00
_cell.angle_beta   90.00
_cell.angle_gamma   90.00
#
_symmetry.space_group_name_H-M   'P 1'
#
loop_
_entity.id
_entity.type
_entity.pdbx_description
1 polymer ?
#
loop_
_entity_poly.entity_id
_entity_poly.type
_entity_poly.pdbx_seq_one_letter_code
_entity_poly.pdbx_strand_id
1 'polypeptide(L)'
;MQQYHDLLRHVLQNGVKKTDRTGTGTISVFGYQMRFNLKDGFPLVTTKKVHTKSIIYELLWFLQGDTNIKYLKDHGVSIWNEWADENGDLGPVYGKQWRSWEGPNGKSVDQLQEVLNQLKSSPDSRRIMVSAWNPSELSLMKLQPCHALFQFYVAPADEAAGETRGKLSCQLYQRSADVFLGVPFNIASYALLTMMIAQECNLDLGDFVWTGGDTHIYSNHLEQVELQLSRELRPLPTMAINPDVKSVFDFKFEDFELLNYNPWPGIKAPVAV
;
A
#
# COMPACT_ATOMS: atom_id res chain seq x y z
N MET A 1 -1.45 8.96 13.12
CA MET A 1 -1.62 9.46 11.72
C MET A 1 -1.30 10.96 11.55
N GLN A 2 -0.53 11.53 12.49
CA GLN A 2 -0.09 12.94 12.37
C GLN A 2 0.72 13.16 11.09
N GLN A 3 1.60 12.23 10.73
CA GLN A 3 2.45 12.29 9.53
C GLN A 3 1.64 12.50 8.25
N TYR A 4 0.47 11.85 8.14
CA TYR A 4 -0.41 12.02 6.99
C TYR A 4 -1.08 13.41 6.96
N HIS A 5 -1.48 13.95 8.12
CA HIS A 5 -1.98 15.32 8.22
C HIS A 5 -0.90 16.36 7.87
N ASP A 6 0.34 16.10 8.27
CA ASP A 6 1.46 16.98 7.94
C ASP A 6 1.76 16.95 6.44
N LEU A 7 1.62 15.78 5.78
CA LEU A 7 1.69 15.69 4.32
C LEU A 7 0.60 16.53 3.65
N LEU A 8 -0.67 16.41 4.08
CA LEU A 8 -1.76 17.21 3.50
C LEU A 8 -1.47 18.72 3.62
N ARG A 9 -1.05 19.18 4.80
CA ARG A 9 -0.68 20.59 5.03
C ARG A 9 0.52 21.00 4.16
N HIS A 10 1.53 20.13 4.06
CA HIS A 10 2.73 20.41 3.27
C HIS A 10 2.38 20.60 1.79
N VAL A 11 1.54 19.75 1.21
CA VAL A 11 1.12 19.87 -0.19
C VAL A 11 0.31 21.15 -0.41
N LEU A 12 -0.63 21.48 0.50
CA LEU A 12 -1.41 22.72 0.39
C LEU A 12 -0.56 23.99 0.47
N GLN A 13 0.48 23.99 1.32
CA GLN A 13 1.30 25.17 1.60
C GLN A 13 2.45 25.36 0.61
N ASN A 14 3.04 24.27 0.11
CA ASN A 14 4.28 24.30 -0.66
C ASN A 14 4.10 23.76 -2.09
N GLY A 15 2.94 23.19 -2.40
CA GLY A 15 2.68 22.59 -3.70
C GLY A 15 2.52 23.62 -4.81
N VAL A 16 2.90 23.22 -6.02
CA VAL A 16 2.73 23.99 -7.24
C VAL A 16 1.50 23.50 -8.00
N LYS A 17 0.78 24.41 -8.63
CA LYS A 17 -0.36 24.07 -9.49
C LYS A 17 0.15 23.45 -10.79
N LYS A 18 -0.41 22.31 -11.16
CA LYS A 18 -0.09 21.58 -12.39
C LYS A 18 -1.36 21.15 -13.12
N THR A 19 -1.29 21.06 -14.41
CA THR A 19 -2.23 20.28 -15.21
C THR A 19 -1.88 18.80 -15.10
N ASP A 20 -2.86 17.92 -15.28
CA ASP A 20 -2.68 16.48 -15.27
C ASP A 20 -3.41 15.84 -16.45
N ARG A 21 -3.20 14.52 -16.65
CA ARG A 21 -3.81 13.74 -17.73
C ARG A 21 -5.34 13.81 -17.73
N THR A 22 -5.95 13.90 -16.55
CA THR A 22 -7.42 13.92 -16.40
C THR A 22 -8.05 15.29 -16.68
N GLY A 23 -7.24 16.35 -16.78
CA GLY A 23 -7.71 17.73 -16.94
C GLY A 23 -8.30 18.35 -15.67
N THR A 24 -8.30 17.62 -14.54
CA THR A 24 -8.81 18.12 -13.25
C THR A 24 -7.89 19.19 -12.64
N GLY A 25 -6.59 19.07 -12.87
CA GLY A 25 -5.55 19.87 -12.24
C GLY A 25 -5.19 19.38 -10.83
N THR A 26 -3.99 19.69 -10.42
CA THR A 26 -3.45 19.28 -9.11
C THR A 26 -2.67 20.40 -8.45
N ILE A 27 -2.52 20.31 -7.14
CA ILE A 27 -1.45 20.97 -6.37
C ILE A 27 -0.50 19.85 -5.95
N SER A 28 0.79 19.95 -6.30
CA SER A 28 1.74 18.88 -6.05
C SER A 28 3.08 19.35 -5.54
N VAL A 29 3.73 18.48 -4.76
CA VAL A 29 5.14 18.55 -4.38
C VAL A 29 5.88 17.35 -4.96
N PHE A 30 7.19 17.47 -5.18
CA PHE A 30 8.01 16.36 -5.63
C PHE A 30 8.93 15.90 -4.52
N GLY A 31 8.69 14.66 -4.08
CA GLY A 31 9.46 14.03 -3.00
C GLY A 31 8.90 14.36 -1.61
N TYR A 32 8.36 13.33 -0.94
CA TYR A 32 7.97 13.39 0.47
C TYR A 32 8.08 12.02 1.11
N GLN A 33 8.38 11.97 2.41
CA GLN A 33 8.49 10.70 3.12
C GLN A 33 7.74 10.76 4.46
N MET A 34 7.02 9.65 4.76
CA MET A 34 6.39 9.43 6.06
C MET A 34 6.89 8.12 6.65
N ARG A 35 6.95 8.05 7.98
CA ARG A 35 7.34 6.85 8.72
C ARG A 35 6.29 6.53 9.79
N PHE A 36 5.91 5.26 9.85
CA PHE A 36 4.93 4.73 10.80
C PHE A 36 5.55 3.56 11.55
N ASN A 37 5.71 3.67 12.86
CA ASN A 37 6.09 2.54 13.68
C ASN A 37 4.88 1.60 13.82
N LEU A 38 4.98 0.39 13.30
CA LEU A 38 3.87 -0.56 13.28
C LEU A 38 3.54 -1.14 14.67
N LYS A 39 4.40 -0.93 15.66
CA LYS A 39 4.12 -1.26 17.07
C LYS A 39 3.14 -0.28 17.74
N ASP A 40 3.03 0.96 17.21
CA ASP A 40 2.15 1.99 17.77
C ASP A 40 0.67 1.76 17.38
N GLY A 41 0.40 0.83 16.48
CA GLY A 41 -0.91 0.50 15.94
C GLY A 41 -0.94 0.42 14.42
N PHE A 42 -2.06 -0.01 13.87
CA PHE A 42 -2.25 -0.11 12.43
C PHE A 42 -2.43 1.29 11.81
N PRO A 43 -1.60 1.72 10.84
CA PRO A 43 -1.61 3.08 10.32
C PRO A 43 -2.79 3.33 9.36
N LEU A 44 -3.99 3.30 9.90
CA LEU A 44 -5.23 3.59 9.20
C LEU A 44 -5.75 4.97 9.59
N VAL A 45 -6.10 5.78 8.60
CA VAL A 45 -6.61 7.15 8.81
C VAL A 45 -7.88 7.13 9.67
N THR A 46 -7.90 7.97 10.71
CA THR A 46 -9.05 8.12 11.64
C THR A 46 -9.86 9.39 11.39
N THR A 47 -9.35 10.36 10.67
CA THR A 47 -10.02 11.63 10.36
C THR A 47 -11.03 11.54 9.21
N LYS A 48 -11.08 10.40 8.55
CA LYS A 48 -12.17 9.93 7.70
C LYS A 48 -12.24 8.41 7.73
N LYS A 49 -13.43 7.84 7.61
CA LYS A 49 -13.60 6.39 7.49
C LYS A 49 -13.04 5.91 6.15
N VAL A 50 -12.15 4.92 6.19
CA VAL A 50 -11.57 4.24 5.02
C VAL A 50 -12.22 2.86 4.87
N HIS A 51 -12.44 2.41 3.63
CA HIS A 51 -13.11 1.14 3.34
C HIS A 51 -12.10 -0.02 3.39
N THR A 52 -11.84 -0.53 4.60
CA THR A 52 -10.85 -1.59 4.88
C THR A 52 -11.11 -2.88 4.12
N LYS A 53 -12.36 -3.23 3.88
CA LYS A 53 -12.73 -4.39 3.07
C LYS A 53 -12.06 -4.34 1.69
N SER A 54 -12.09 -3.18 1.02
CA SER A 54 -11.44 -3.03 -0.29
C SER A 54 -9.93 -3.16 -0.21
N ILE A 55 -9.29 -2.64 0.84
CA ILE A 55 -7.84 -2.74 1.05
C ILE A 55 -7.42 -4.20 1.18
N ILE A 56 -8.13 -4.97 2.02
CA ILE A 56 -7.80 -6.37 2.26
C ILE A 56 -7.99 -7.21 1.00
N TYR A 57 -9.15 -7.11 0.32
CA TYR A 57 -9.41 -7.88 -0.91
C TYR A 57 -8.46 -7.49 -2.06
N GLU A 58 -8.11 -6.21 -2.20
CA GLU A 58 -7.13 -5.78 -3.20
C GLU A 58 -5.75 -6.39 -2.93
N LEU A 59 -5.28 -6.37 -1.68
CA LEU A 59 -4.01 -6.98 -1.31
C LEU A 59 -4.02 -8.49 -1.58
N LEU A 60 -5.08 -9.21 -1.18
CA LEU A 60 -5.23 -10.64 -1.44
C LEU A 60 -5.25 -10.95 -2.94
N TRP A 61 -5.89 -10.10 -3.74
CA TRP A 61 -5.92 -10.21 -5.19
C TRP A 61 -4.52 -10.02 -5.82
N PHE A 62 -3.74 -9.04 -5.36
CA PHE A 62 -2.34 -8.89 -5.78
C PHE A 62 -1.49 -10.12 -5.42
N LEU A 63 -1.68 -10.68 -4.21
CA LEU A 63 -0.96 -11.85 -3.75
C LEU A 63 -1.29 -13.12 -4.56
N GLN A 64 -2.46 -13.20 -5.15
CA GLN A 64 -2.82 -14.28 -6.08
C GLN A 64 -2.16 -14.14 -7.46
N GLY A 65 -1.57 -12.98 -7.77
CA GLY A 65 -1.00 -12.70 -9.10
C GLY A 65 -2.06 -12.47 -10.19
N ASP A 66 -3.32 -12.27 -9.78
CA ASP A 66 -4.45 -12.06 -10.69
C ASP A 66 -4.47 -10.62 -11.22
N THR A 67 -4.98 -10.44 -12.43
CA THR A 67 -5.16 -9.16 -13.13
C THR A 67 -6.60 -8.89 -13.53
N ASN A 68 -7.48 -9.89 -13.37
CA ASN A 68 -8.89 -9.76 -13.65
C ASN A 68 -9.67 -9.35 -12.40
N ILE A 69 -10.52 -8.33 -12.52
CA ILE A 69 -11.29 -7.77 -11.41
C ILE A 69 -12.47 -8.63 -10.96
N LYS A 70 -12.66 -9.81 -11.57
CA LYS A 70 -13.78 -10.70 -11.22
C LYS A 70 -13.75 -11.05 -9.71
N TYR A 71 -12.58 -11.42 -9.19
CA TYR A 71 -12.41 -11.70 -7.77
C TYR A 71 -12.87 -10.53 -6.89
N LEU A 72 -12.49 -9.31 -7.24
CA LEU A 72 -12.89 -8.11 -6.51
C LEU A 72 -14.41 -7.87 -6.58
N LYS A 73 -15.00 -8.01 -7.77
CA LYS A 73 -16.46 -7.86 -7.98
C LYS A 73 -17.27 -8.89 -7.20
N ASP A 74 -16.84 -10.16 -7.19
CA ASP A 74 -17.49 -11.24 -6.46
C ASP A 74 -17.54 -10.97 -4.95
N HIS A 75 -16.59 -10.16 -4.44
CA HIS A 75 -16.55 -9.73 -3.04
C HIS A 75 -17.10 -8.31 -2.80
N GLY A 76 -17.72 -7.69 -3.82
CA GLY A 76 -18.33 -6.37 -3.70
C GLY A 76 -17.33 -5.22 -3.60
N VAL A 77 -16.15 -5.38 -4.19
CA VAL A 77 -15.09 -4.36 -4.30
C VAL A 77 -15.06 -3.83 -5.72
N SER A 78 -15.20 -2.50 -5.88
CA SER A 78 -15.38 -1.83 -7.17
C SER A 78 -14.27 -0.84 -7.53
N ILE A 79 -13.23 -0.76 -6.71
CA ILE A 79 -12.19 0.28 -6.83
C ILE A 79 -11.35 0.22 -8.12
N TRP A 80 -11.47 -0.85 -8.90
CA TRP A 80 -10.78 -1.05 -10.17
C TRP A 80 -11.71 -1.06 -11.39
N ASN A 81 -13.03 -0.91 -11.20
CA ASN A 81 -14.01 -1.04 -12.28
C ASN A 81 -13.82 -0.05 -13.44
N GLU A 82 -13.32 1.16 -13.13
CA GLU A 82 -13.19 2.24 -14.12
C GLU A 82 -12.02 2.04 -15.08
N TRP A 83 -11.06 1.17 -14.74
CA TRP A 83 -9.88 0.91 -15.57
C TRP A 83 -9.92 -0.43 -16.31
N ALA A 84 -10.73 -1.38 -15.84
CA ALA A 84 -10.81 -2.71 -16.46
C ALA A 84 -11.47 -2.63 -17.84
N ASP A 85 -11.04 -3.50 -18.75
CA ASP A 85 -11.67 -3.66 -20.04
C ASP A 85 -13.02 -4.38 -19.92
N GLU A 86 -13.67 -4.64 -21.06
CA GLU A 86 -14.98 -5.32 -21.15
C GLU A 86 -14.98 -6.74 -20.56
N ASN A 87 -13.82 -7.40 -20.53
CA ASN A 87 -13.63 -8.73 -19.94
C ASN A 87 -13.23 -8.66 -18.46
N GLY A 88 -13.05 -7.46 -17.91
CA GLY A 88 -12.63 -7.25 -16.55
C GLY A 88 -11.11 -7.36 -16.35
N ASP A 89 -10.32 -7.31 -17.42
CA ASP A 89 -8.86 -7.42 -17.34
C ASP A 89 -8.18 -6.05 -17.31
N LEU A 90 -7.09 -5.95 -16.54
CA LEU A 90 -6.27 -4.75 -16.38
C LEU A 90 -4.92 -4.84 -17.10
N GLY A 91 -4.64 -5.98 -17.73
CA GLY A 91 -3.30 -6.28 -18.25
C GLY A 91 -2.32 -6.65 -17.12
N PRO A 92 -1.01 -6.73 -17.41
CA PRO A 92 -0.02 -7.29 -16.49
C PRO A 92 0.34 -6.34 -15.33
N VAL A 93 -0.66 -5.88 -14.56
CA VAL A 93 -0.49 -4.96 -13.43
C VAL A 93 -0.02 -5.69 -12.17
N TYR A 94 0.44 -4.96 -11.20
CA TYR A 94 0.83 -5.33 -9.82
C TYR A 94 1.01 -6.82 -9.52
N GLY A 95 -0.07 -7.57 -9.32
CA GLY A 95 -0.03 -8.97 -8.93
C GLY A 95 0.72 -9.84 -9.92
N LYS A 96 0.53 -9.63 -11.23
CA LYS A 96 1.28 -10.32 -12.28
C LYS A 96 2.78 -10.05 -12.16
N GLN A 97 3.19 -8.80 -11.93
CA GLN A 97 4.59 -8.46 -11.77
C GLN A 97 5.18 -9.05 -10.49
N TRP A 98 4.44 -9.02 -9.39
CA TRP A 98 4.91 -9.54 -8.10
C TRP A 98 5.10 -11.06 -8.11
N ARG A 99 4.19 -11.80 -8.77
CA ARG A 99 4.11 -13.25 -8.69
C ARG A 99 4.64 -13.99 -9.91
N SER A 100 4.74 -13.32 -11.04
CA SER A 100 5.12 -13.97 -12.30
C SER A 100 5.74 -12.96 -13.28
N TRP A 101 6.82 -12.30 -12.86
CA TRP A 101 7.59 -11.42 -13.76
C TRP A 101 8.24 -12.24 -14.85
N GLU A 102 8.01 -11.91 -16.11
CA GLU A 102 8.61 -12.62 -17.24
C GLU A 102 10.10 -12.27 -17.36
N GLY A 103 10.91 -13.28 -17.18
CA GLY A 103 12.36 -13.21 -17.36
C GLY A 103 12.82 -13.73 -18.73
N PRO A 104 14.14 -13.73 -18.99
CA PRO A 104 14.71 -14.29 -20.19
C PRO A 104 14.32 -15.77 -20.37
N ASN A 105 14.15 -16.20 -21.64
CA ASN A 105 13.88 -17.59 -22.01
C ASN A 105 12.54 -18.16 -21.48
N GLY A 106 11.54 -17.31 -21.26
CA GLY A 106 10.23 -17.74 -20.82
C GLY A 106 10.17 -18.25 -19.37
N LYS A 107 11.20 -18.02 -18.57
CA LYS A 107 11.16 -18.29 -17.13
C LYS A 107 10.53 -17.10 -16.41
N SER A 108 9.56 -17.37 -15.54
CA SER A 108 8.99 -16.36 -14.67
C SER A 108 9.72 -16.31 -13.32
N VAL A 109 9.72 -15.12 -12.71
CA VAL A 109 10.24 -14.89 -11.36
C VAL A 109 9.08 -14.51 -10.46
N ASP A 110 8.88 -15.28 -9.39
CA ASP A 110 7.99 -14.92 -8.28
C ASP A 110 8.78 -14.07 -7.29
N GLN A 111 8.68 -12.74 -7.41
CA GLN A 111 9.44 -11.80 -6.59
C GLN A 111 9.06 -11.89 -5.10
N LEU A 112 7.78 -12.17 -4.78
CA LEU A 112 7.36 -12.31 -3.39
C LEU A 112 7.91 -13.60 -2.76
N GLN A 113 7.93 -14.69 -3.50
CA GLN A 113 8.56 -15.93 -3.00
C GLN A 113 10.06 -15.73 -2.78
N GLU A 114 10.74 -15.00 -3.66
CA GLU A 114 12.16 -14.66 -3.49
C GLU A 114 12.39 -13.77 -2.26
N VAL A 115 11.49 -12.80 -1.99
CA VAL A 115 11.52 -11.99 -0.75
C VAL A 115 11.45 -12.90 0.48
N LEU A 116 10.49 -13.82 0.53
CA LEU A 116 10.33 -14.76 1.65
C LEU A 116 11.56 -15.65 1.83
N ASN A 117 12.12 -16.16 0.73
CA ASN A 117 13.33 -16.96 0.75
C ASN A 117 14.53 -16.17 1.31
N GLN A 118 14.71 -14.92 0.87
CA GLN A 118 15.81 -14.07 1.33
C GLN A 118 15.63 -13.65 2.79
N LEU A 119 14.40 -13.29 3.23
CA LEU A 119 14.14 -12.95 4.64
C LEU A 119 14.47 -14.11 5.59
N LYS A 120 14.22 -15.37 5.16
CA LYS A 120 14.50 -16.57 5.96
C LYS A 120 15.97 -16.99 5.92
N SER A 121 16.69 -16.76 4.80
CA SER A 121 18.05 -17.27 4.60
C SER A 121 19.15 -16.22 4.73
N SER A 122 18.85 -14.96 4.44
CA SER A 122 19.81 -13.85 4.37
C SER A 122 19.15 -12.52 4.72
N PRO A 123 18.63 -12.36 5.96
CA PRO A 123 17.86 -11.18 6.37
C PRO A 123 18.63 -9.85 6.25
N ASP A 124 19.97 -9.89 6.26
CA ASP A 124 20.84 -8.72 6.08
C ASP A 124 20.99 -8.28 4.60
N SER A 125 20.35 -8.98 3.67
CA SER A 125 20.43 -8.68 2.24
C SER A 125 19.83 -7.30 1.95
N ARG A 126 20.51 -6.49 1.13
CA ARG A 126 20.04 -5.20 0.62
C ARG A 126 19.23 -5.33 -0.66
N ARG A 127 18.90 -6.56 -1.09
CA ARG A 127 18.25 -6.91 -2.36
C ARG A 127 16.83 -7.45 -2.16
N ILE A 128 16.29 -7.34 -0.95
CA ILE A 128 14.95 -7.82 -0.59
C ILE A 128 13.93 -6.78 -1.07
N MET A 129 13.58 -6.82 -2.36
CA MET A 129 12.70 -5.84 -2.96
C MET A 129 11.83 -6.44 -4.06
N VAL A 130 10.71 -5.80 -4.32
CA VAL A 130 9.74 -6.14 -5.36
C VAL A 130 9.48 -4.92 -6.23
N SER A 131 9.48 -5.10 -7.55
CA SER A 131 9.11 -4.06 -8.52
C SER A 131 7.83 -4.44 -9.25
N ALA A 132 6.90 -3.50 -9.33
CA ALA A 132 5.76 -3.58 -10.24
C ALA A 132 6.01 -2.80 -11.54
N TRP A 133 7.06 -1.98 -11.59
CA TRP A 133 7.40 -1.16 -12.74
C TRP A 133 8.23 -1.96 -13.74
N ASN A 134 7.54 -2.51 -14.76
CA ASN A 134 8.16 -3.27 -15.85
C ASN A 134 8.11 -2.45 -17.15
N PRO A 135 9.20 -1.77 -17.55
CA PRO A 135 9.19 -0.91 -18.73
C PRO A 135 8.78 -1.61 -20.03
N SER A 136 9.01 -2.90 -20.15
CA SER A 136 8.64 -3.66 -21.35
C SER A 136 7.15 -3.96 -21.48
N GLU A 137 6.39 -3.87 -20.38
CA GLU A 137 4.96 -4.19 -20.33
C GLU A 137 4.04 -3.01 -19.99
N LEU A 138 4.60 -1.80 -19.73
CA LEU A 138 3.79 -0.63 -19.36
C LEU A 138 2.70 -0.29 -20.37
N SER A 139 2.95 -0.50 -21.66
CA SER A 139 1.98 -0.23 -22.71
C SER A 139 0.81 -1.23 -22.76
N LEU A 140 0.94 -2.37 -22.09
CA LEU A 140 -0.09 -3.40 -21.99
C LEU A 140 -0.99 -3.20 -20.77
N MET A 141 -0.57 -2.35 -19.82
CA MET A 141 -1.29 -2.09 -18.58
C MET A 141 -2.36 -1.02 -18.79
N LYS A 142 -3.59 -1.27 -18.35
CA LYS A 142 -4.68 -0.28 -18.37
C LYS A 142 -4.41 0.89 -17.43
N LEU A 143 -3.70 0.65 -16.32
CA LEU A 143 -3.18 1.66 -15.42
C LEU A 143 -1.75 1.30 -15.01
N GLN A 144 -0.79 2.16 -15.36
CA GLN A 144 0.60 1.97 -14.98
C GLN A 144 0.79 2.08 -13.46
N PRO A 145 1.59 1.19 -12.83
CA PRO A 145 1.71 1.12 -11.38
C PRO A 145 2.10 2.46 -10.73
N CYS A 146 1.28 2.95 -9.82
CA CYS A 146 1.58 4.14 -9.01
C CYS A 146 2.55 3.80 -7.89
N HIS A 147 2.28 2.75 -7.12
CA HIS A 147 3.22 2.17 -6.16
C HIS A 147 4.17 1.22 -6.90
N ALA A 148 5.32 1.78 -7.28
CA ALA A 148 6.19 1.22 -8.29
C ALA A 148 7.12 0.12 -7.78
N LEU A 149 7.61 0.26 -6.56
CA LEU A 149 8.49 -0.71 -5.92
C LEU A 149 8.43 -0.60 -4.39
N PHE A 150 8.78 -1.69 -3.72
CA PHE A 150 8.96 -1.70 -2.27
C PHE A 150 10.13 -2.59 -1.86
N GLN A 151 10.73 -2.26 -0.72
CA GLN A 151 11.91 -2.92 -0.19
C GLN A 151 11.71 -3.27 1.27
N PHE A 152 12.22 -4.42 1.68
CA PHE A 152 12.23 -4.84 3.07
C PHE A 152 13.61 -4.68 3.71
N TYR A 153 13.60 -4.47 5.01
CA TYR A 153 14.78 -4.36 5.85
C TYR A 153 14.51 -5.06 7.17
N VAL A 154 15.47 -5.86 7.62
CA VAL A 154 15.41 -6.49 8.93
C VAL A 154 16.45 -5.84 9.85
N ALA A 155 15.98 -5.19 10.92
CA ALA A 155 16.84 -4.81 12.02
C ALA A 155 17.10 -6.05 12.90
N PRO A 156 18.35 -6.34 13.32
CA PRO A 156 18.60 -7.45 14.24
C PRO A 156 17.91 -7.21 15.58
N ALA A 157 17.69 -8.29 16.34
CA ALA A 157 17.18 -8.20 17.69
C ALA A 157 18.14 -7.42 18.59
N ASP A 158 17.62 -6.54 19.42
CA ASP A 158 18.37 -5.89 20.50
C ASP A 158 18.33 -6.77 21.75
N GLU A 159 19.34 -7.65 21.88
CA GLU A 159 19.45 -8.57 23.01
C GLU A 159 19.57 -7.83 24.34
N ALA A 160 20.18 -6.63 24.36
CA ALA A 160 20.29 -5.82 25.56
C ALA A 160 18.93 -5.27 26.01
N ALA A 161 17.99 -5.08 25.08
CA ALA A 161 16.60 -4.73 25.37
C ALA A 161 15.69 -5.96 25.60
N GLY A 162 16.25 -7.19 25.58
CA GLY A 162 15.50 -8.43 25.77
C GLY A 162 14.73 -8.88 24.53
N GLU A 163 15.07 -8.37 23.35
CA GLU A 163 14.45 -8.81 22.09
C GLU A 163 15.02 -10.15 21.65
N THR A 164 14.16 -11.01 21.12
CA THR A 164 14.54 -12.36 20.66
C THR A 164 14.41 -12.53 19.15
N ARG A 165 13.80 -11.57 18.46
CA ARG A 165 13.54 -11.60 17.03
C ARG A 165 13.93 -10.28 16.37
N GLY A 166 14.40 -10.37 15.13
CA GLY A 166 14.63 -9.20 14.30
C GLY A 166 13.29 -8.51 13.95
N LYS A 167 13.37 -7.24 13.54
CA LYS A 167 12.21 -6.39 13.21
C LYS A 167 12.15 -6.15 11.71
N LEU A 168 11.03 -6.50 11.10
CA LEU A 168 10.78 -6.27 9.68
C LEU A 168 10.22 -4.86 9.44
N SER A 169 10.89 -4.10 8.58
CA SER A 169 10.41 -2.83 8.05
C SER A 169 10.20 -2.92 6.54
N CYS A 170 9.29 -2.12 6.03
CA CYS A 170 9.02 -2.01 4.59
C CYS A 170 9.07 -0.55 4.16
N GLN A 171 9.73 -0.26 3.04
CA GLN A 171 9.67 1.05 2.38
C GLN A 171 9.01 0.92 1.01
N LEU A 172 7.96 1.70 0.78
CA LEU A 172 7.27 1.84 -0.48
C LEU A 172 7.75 3.11 -1.21
N TYR A 173 8.04 3.00 -2.51
CA TYR A 173 8.13 4.16 -3.41
C TYR A 173 6.90 4.23 -4.30
N GLN A 174 6.13 5.30 -4.16
CA GLN A 174 4.93 5.61 -4.93
C GLN A 174 5.23 6.79 -5.87
N ARG A 175 5.38 6.52 -7.18
CA ARG A 175 5.79 7.53 -8.18
C ARG A 175 4.76 8.63 -8.40
N SER A 176 3.48 8.29 -8.21
CA SER A 176 2.32 9.19 -8.38
C SER A 176 1.33 8.91 -7.26
N ALA A 177 1.01 9.92 -6.47
CA ALA A 177 0.32 9.77 -5.22
C ALA A 177 -0.83 10.77 -5.06
N ASP A 178 -2.07 10.31 -5.33
CA ASP A 178 -3.27 11.01 -4.87
C ASP A 178 -3.33 10.95 -3.34
N VAL A 179 -2.98 12.07 -2.71
CA VAL A 179 -2.84 12.12 -1.25
C VAL A 179 -4.18 11.92 -0.56
N PHE A 180 -5.29 12.36 -1.17
CA PHE A 180 -6.59 12.30 -0.51
C PHE A 180 -7.24 10.92 -0.62
N LEU A 181 -7.35 10.32 -1.81
CA LEU A 181 -8.01 9.03 -2.00
C LEU A 181 -7.03 7.84 -1.91
N GLY A 182 -5.93 7.86 -2.66
CA GLY A 182 -5.07 6.71 -2.83
C GLY A 182 -4.11 6.45 -1.67
N VAL A 183 -3.40 7.46 -1.20
CA VAL A 183 -2.33 7.29 -0.19
C VAL A 183 -2.81 6.60 1.09
N PRO A 184 -4.00 6.90 1.69
CA PRO A 184 -4.48 6.16 2.85
C PRO A 184 -4.66 4.66 2.62
N PHE A 185 -5.11 4.26 1.43
CA PHE A 185 -5.24 2.85 1.03
C PHE A 185 -3.86 2.19 0.93
N ASN A 186 -2.92 2.86 0.26
CA ASN A 186 -1.58 2.30 0.05
C ASN A 186 -0.81 2.15 1.38
N ILE A 187 -0.89 3.13 2.30
CA ILE A 187 -0.29 3.01 3.64
C ILE A 187 -0.81 1.77 4.35
N ALA A 188 -2.13 1.59 4.42
CA ALA A 188 -2.75 0.48 5.13
C ALA A 188 -2.46 -0.86 4.43
N SER A 189 -2.49 -0.92 3.10
CA SER A 189 -2.21 -2.14 2.33
C SER A 189 -0.79 -2.65 2.56
N TYR A 190 0.21 -1.77 2.45
CA TYR A 190 1.61 -2.18 2.64
C TYR A 190 1.99 -2.40 4.11
N ALA A 191 1.35 -1.70 5.05
CA ALA A 191 1.46 -2.03 6.46
C ALA A 191 0.93 -3.44 6.74
N LEU A 192 -0.24 -3.80 6.18
CA LEU A 192 -0.81 -5.14 6.30
C LEU A 192 0.09 -6.21 5.66
N LEU A 193 0.60 -5.97 4.44
CA LEU A 193 1.56 -6.86 3.78
C LEU A 193 2.81 -7.08 4.66
N THR A 194 3.33 -6.02 5.27
CA THR A 194 4.48 -6.11 6.18
C THR A 194 4.17 -7.00 7.39
N MET A 195 2.98 -6.87 7.98
CA MET A 195 2.55 -7.70 9.10
C MET A 195 2.43 -9.19 8.71
N MET A 196 1.84 -9.48 7.55
CA MET A 196 1.69 -10.86 7.03
C MET A 196 3.05 -11.53 6.80
N ILE A 197 3.98 -10.81 6.16
CA ILE A 197 5.35 -11.31 5.89
C ILE A 197 6.14 -11.48 7.19
N ALA A 198 6.01 -10.54 8.14
CA ALA A 198 6.65 -10.66 9.45
C ALA A 198 6.20 -11.92 10.19
N GLN A 199 4.89 -12.24 10.15
CA GLN A 199 4.34 -13.46 10.75
C GLN A 199 4.94 -14.72 10.11
N GLU A 200 4.95 -14.82 8.78
CA GLU A 200 5.51 -15.99 8.08
C GLU A 200 7.02 -16.17 8.34
N CYS A 201 7.75 -15.06 8.44
CA CYS A 201 9.20 -15.07 8.65
C CYS A 201 9.61 -15.07 10.13
N ASN A 202 8.66 -15.16 11.08
CA ASN A 202 8.90 -15.11 12.53
C ASN A 202 9.71 -13.88 12.95
N LEU A 203 9.35 -12.71 12.41
CA LEU A 203 9.94 -11.41 12.73
C LEU A 203 8.95 -10.54 13.51
N ASP A 204 9.47 -9.63 14.33
CA ASP A 204 8.69 -8.58 14.94
C ASP A 204 8.42 -7.44 13.94
N LEU A 205 7.47 -6.58 14.27
CA LEU A 205 7.14 -5.43 13.44
C LEU A 205 8.14 -4.28 13.68
N GLY A 206 8.64 -3.72 12.61
CA GLY A 206 9.42 -2.48 12.57
C GLY A 206 8.59 -1.32 12.04
N ASP A 207 9.14 -0.58 11.07
CA ASP A 207 8.51 0.59 10.48
C ASP A 207 7.90 0.30 9.09
N PHE A 208 6.82 0.96 8.79
CA PHE A 208 6.41 1.21 7.40
C PHE A 208 6.85 2.62 6.98
N VAL A 209 7.62 2.71 5.90
CA VAL A 209 8.09 3.98 5.32
C VAL A 209 7.43 4.19 3.97
N TRP A 210 6.64 5.25 3.85
CA TRP A 210 6.04 5.65 2.58
C TRP A 210 6.87 6.77 1.96
N THR A 211 7.24 6.64 0.69
CA THR A 211 7.98 7.65 -0.07
C THR A 211 7.21 7.97 -1.34
N GLY A 212 6.79 9.21 -1.49
CA GLY A 212 6.10 9.72 -2.68
C GLY A 212 7.04 10.44 -3.64
N GLY A 213 6.82 10.24 -4.94
CA GLY A 213 7.40 11.04 -6.03
C GLY A 213 6.54 12.29 -6.29
N ASP A 214 5.73 12.29 -7.36
CA ASP A 214 4.70 13.33 -7.58
C ASP A 214 3.56 13.10 -6.58
N THR A 215 3.54 13.92 -5.55
CA THR A 215 2.63 13.81 -4.41
C THR A 215 1.64 14.96 -4.48
N HIS A 216 0.37 14.66 -4.78
CA HIS A 216 -0.58 15.68 -5.21
C HIS A 216 -1.96 15.55 -4.55
N ILE A 217 -2.64 16.69 -4.49
CA ILE A 217 -4.06 16.84 -4.18
C ILE A 217 -4.75 17.34 -5.45
N TYR A 218 -5.78 16.64 -5.91
CA TYR A 218 -6.59 17.09 -7.04
C TYR A 218 -7.34 18.38 -6.70
N SER A 219 -7.49 19.28 -7.67
CA SER A 219 -8.13 20.59 -7.46
C SER A 219 -9.58 20.48 -6.97
N ASN A 220 -10.26 19.40 -7.31
CA ASN A 220 -11.63 19.09 -6.86
C ASN A 220 -11.70 18.38 -5.49
N HIS A 221 -10.56 18.21 -4.78
CA HIS A 221 -10.49 17.63 -3.44
C HIS A 221 -10.15 18.64 -2.34
N LEU A 222 -9.98 19.92 -2.65
CA LEU A 222 -9.51 20.93 -1.69
C LEU A 222 -10.43 21.09 -0.48
N GLU A 223 -11.74 21.21 -0.71
CA GLU A 223 -12.73 21.31 0.37
C GLU A 223 -12.74 20.05 1.25
N GLN A 224 -12.60 18.88 0.66
CA GLN A 224 -12.53 17.60 1.37
C GLN A 224 -11.28 17.50 2.24
N VAL A 225 -10.16 17.99 1.75
CA VAL A 225 -8.89 18.03 2.50
C VAL A 225 -9.00 19.01 3.67
N GLU A 226 -9.56 20.19 3.46
CA GLU A 226 -9.80 21.17 4.53
C GLU A 226 -10.71 20.60 5.62
N LEU A 227 -11.83 19.96 5.21
CA LEU A 227 -12.71 19.26 6.14
C LEU A 227 -11.98 18.16 6.92
N GLN A 228 -11.14 17.37 6.25
CA GLN A 228 -10.36 16.32 6.90
C GLN A 228 -9.36 16.90 7.92
N LEU A 229 -8.68 17.98 7.57
CA LEU A 229 -7.72 18.66 8.44
C LEU A 229 -8.34 19.35 9.65
N SER A 230 -9.65 19.72 9.58
CA SER A 230 -10.38 20.30 10.70
C SER A 230 -10.74 19.29 11.80
N ARG A 231 -10.60 17.98 11.52
CA ARG A 231 -10.98 16.91 12.44
C ARG A 231 -9.81 16.49 13.32
N GLU A 232 -10.09 16.22 14.57
CA GLU A 232 -9.11 15.70 15.52
C GLU A 232 -8.67 14.27 15.16
N LEU A 233 -7.39 14.01 15.37
CA LEU A 233 -6.86 12.65 15.28
C LEU A 233 -7.39 11.80 16.43
N ARG A 234 -7.76 10.55 16.13
CA ARG A 234 -8.18 9.57 17.11
C ARG A 234 -7.10 8.48 17.23
N PRO A 235 -7.09 7.67 18.30
CA PRO A 235 -6.17 6.57 18.46
C PRO A 235 -6.17 5.65 17.24
N LEU A 236 -5.00 5.09 16.93
CA LEU A 236 -4.86 4.10 15.87
C LEU A 236 -5.63 2.82 16.23
N PRO A 237 -6.24 2.14 15.25
CA PRO A 237 -6.79 0.81 15.44
C PRO A 237 -5.68 -0.24 15.56
N THR A 238 -6.08 -1.44 15.94
CA THR A 238 -5.24 -2.63 15.86
C THR A 238 -5.74 -3.54 14.75
N MET A 239 -4.84 -4.04 13.92
CA MET A 239 -5.14 -5.12 12.99
C MET A 239 -4.70 -6.44 13.61
N ALA A 240 -5.66 -7.29 13.96
CA ALA A 240 -5.39 -8.67 14.37
C ALA A 240 -5.31 -9.55 13.11
N ILE A 241 -4.31 -10.42 13.07
CA ILE A 241 -4.11 -11.40 12.00
C ILE A 241 -4.18 -12.79 12.60
N ASN A 242 -4.86 -13.72 11.95
CA ASN A 242 -4.96 -15.11 12.38
C ASN A 242 -3.55 -15.73 12.50
N PRO A 243 -3.08 -16.09 13.71
CA PRO A 243 -1.74 -16.62 13.93
C PRO A 243 -1.55 -18.05 13.38
N ASP A 244 -2.63 -18.75 13.03
CA ASP A 244 -2.57 -20.11 12.51
C ASP A 244 -2.20 -20.16 11.03
N VAL A 245 -2.37 -19.06 10.29
CA VAL A 245 -1.94 -18.96 8.88
C VAL A 245 -0.42 -18.87 8.81
N LYS A 246 0.20 -19.77 8.05
CA LYS A 246 1.66 -19.92 7.99
C LYS A 246 2.29 -19.39 6.71
N SER A 247 1.49 -19.17 5.67
CA SER A 247 1.95 -18.60 4.40
C SER A 247 1.20 -17.32 4.07
N VAL A 248 1.92 -16.30 3.60
CA VAL A 248 1.35 -15.04 3.14
C VAL A 248 0.33 -15.24 2.00
N PHE A 249 0.45 -16.34 1.27
CA PHE A 249 -0.42 -16.69 0.13
C PHE A 249 -1.71 -17.43 0.54
N ASP A 250 -1.80 -17.87 1.79
CA ASP A 250 -2.95 -18.67 2.30
C ASP A 250 -3.98 -17.83 3.05
N PHE A 251 -3.67 -16.56 3.33
CA PHE A 251 -4.58 -15.66 4.01
C PHE A 251 -5.88 -15.45 3.23
N LYS A 252 -6.98 -15.38 3.97
CA LYS A 252 -8.32 -15.04 3.50
C LYS A 252 -8.83 -13.81 4.24
N PHE A 253 -9.89 -13.20 3.74
CA PHE A 253 -10.47 -12.00 4.36
C PHE A 253 -10.81 -12.21 5.85
N GLU A 254 -11.30 -13.40 6.20
CA GLU A 254 -11.72 -13.78 7.56
C GLU A 254 -10.55 -13.90 8.55
N ASP A 255 -9.32 -13.93 8.06
CA ASP A 255 -8.11 -14.00 8.89
C ASP A 255 -7.69 -12.63 9.44
N PHE A 256 -8.41 -11.57 9.08
CA PHE A 256 -8.12 -10.20 9.50
C PHE A 256 -9.26 -9.61 10.31
N GLU A 257 -8.95 -9.05 11.48
CA GLU A 257 -9.92 -8.34 12.31
C GLU A 257 -9.40 -6.96 12.68
N LEU A 258 -10.15 -5.92 12.30
CA LEU A 258 -9.84 -4.54 12.64
C LEU A 258 -10.50 -4.16 13.95
N LEU A 259 -9.70 -4.03 15.00
CA LEU A 259 -10.14 -3.73 16.37
C LEU A 259 -10.00 -2.24 16.67
N ASN A 260 -10.93 -1.70 17.44
CA ASN A 260 -10.90 -0.32 17.96
C ASN A 260 -10.86 0.78 16.88
N TYR A 261 -11.32 0.51 15.67
CA TYR A 261 -11.39 1.52 14.63
C TYR A 261 -12.59 2.44 14.84
N ASN A 262 -12.32 3.64 15.36
CA ASN A 262 -13.31 4.68 15.62
C ASN A 262 -13.01 5.93 14.77
N PRO A 263 -13.22 5.91 13.44
CA PRO A 263 -12.95 7.06 12.59
C PRO A 263 -14.07 8.08 12.63
N TRP A 264 -13.76 9.30 12.15
CA TRP A 264 -14.78 10.24 11.71
C TRP A 264 -15.51 9.69 10.48
N PRO A 265 -16.75 10.16 10.19
CA PRO A 265 -17.48 9.76 8.99
C PRO A 265 -16.65 9.91 7.71
N GLY A 266 -16.94 9.07 6.72
CA GLY A 266 -16.30 9.16 5.40
C GLY A 266 -16.49 10.54 4.75
N ILE A 267 -15.54 10.92 3.91
CA ILE A 267 -15.62 12.13 3.10
C ILE A 267 -15.62 11.66 1.64
N LYS A 268 -16.73 11.93 0.93
CA LYS A 268 -16.85 11.58 -0.49
C LYS A 268 -16.06 12.57 -1.34
N ALA A 269 -15.38 12.06 -2.36
CA ALA A 269 -14.70 12.85 -3.37
C ALA A 269 -14.81 12.17 -4.74
N PRO A 270 -14.84 12.92 -5.85
CA PRO A 270 -14.81 12.34 -7.19
C PRO A 270 -13.45 11.68 -7.47
N VAL A 271 -13.48 10.57 -8.21
CA VAL A 271 -12.25 9.94 -8.70
C VAL A 271 -11.85 10.66 -10.00
N ALA A 272 -10.56 10.99 -10.14
CA ALA A 272 -10.00 11.52 -11.36
C ALA A 272 -9.54 10.37 -12.27
N VAL A 273 -10.16 10.21 -13.43
CA VAL A 273 -9.94 9.13 -14.41
C VAL A 273 -9.47 9.66 -15.76
#